data_5998ed447cf85e244e6f0fe9fcc6753d
#
_entry.id   5998ed447cf85e244e6f0fe9fcc6753d
#
_cell.length_a   1.000
_cell.length_b   1.000
_cell.length_c   1.000
_cell.angle_alpha   90.00
_cell.angle_beta   90.00
_cell.angle_gamma   90.00
#
_symmetry.space_group_name_H-M   'P 1'
#
loop_
_entity.id
_entity.type
_entity.pdbx_description
1 polymer ?
#
loop_
_entity_poly.entity_id
_entity_poly.type
_entity_poly.pdbx_seq_one_letter_code
_entity_poly.pdbx_strand_id
1 'polypeptide(L)'
;AWSAAARSYIGYCPDAAAFYEEMSGRTFVRFMARLRGYRRNDAHERSEAALQQVEMTDRADRKLGSYSKGMRQRIKLAQAIVHDPDVVVLDEPLNGVDPVGRAQLVRVFRQLADAGKAILISSHILDEMDTLADQVMFICRGRMLASGTLEEIREMLEDHPLKVRINAKSPRELAGQMLRLNAVRGVQLEPPQSLLLEVERPGEFFPE
;
A
#
# COMPACT_ATOMS: atom_id res chain seq x y z
N ALA A 1 11.47 19.71 -9.74
CA ALA A 1 12.00 18.42 -10.20
C ALA A 1 13.13 17.99 -9.27
N TRP A 2 13.14 16.76 -8.83
CA TRP A 2 14.18 16.19 -7.95
C TRP A 2 15.53 16.21 -8.69
N SER A 3 16.61 16.56 -8.01
CA SER A 3 17.94 16.56 -8.60
C SER A 3 18.37 15.15 -9.02
N ALA A 4 19.29 15.02 -9.96
CA ALA A 4 19.83 13.72 -10.36
C ALA A 4 20.44 12.96 -9.17
N ALA A 5 21.07 13.70 -8.25
CA ALA A 5 21.60 13.15 -7.00
C ALA A 5 20.49 12.55 -6.09
N ALA A 6 19.37 13.25 -5.88
CA ALA A 6 18.27 12.72 -5.07
C ALA A 6 17.68 11.42 -5.67
N ARG A 7 17.64 11.32 -7.00
CA ARG A 7 17.13 10.11 -7.69
C ARG A 7 18.02 8.87 -7.52
N SER A 8 19.31 9.03 -7.17
CA SER A 8 20.19 7.90 -6.90
C SER A 8 19.89 7.21 -5.55
N TYR A 9 19.31 7.94 -4.62
CA TYR A 9 18.94 7.42 -3.29
C TYR A 9 17.54 6.81 -3.23
N ILE A 10 16.73 6.99 -4.28
CA ILE A 10 15.32 6.58 -4.24
C ILE A 10 15.03 5.57 -5.34
N GLY A 11 14.50 4.43 -4.93
CA GLY A 11 13.84 3.45 -5.80
C GLY A 11 12.33 3.70 -5.81
N TYR A 12 11.71 3.70 -7.00
CA TYR A 12 10.27 3.87 -7.12
C TYR A 12 9.64 2.71 -7.90
N CYS A 13 8.64 2.10 -7.30
CA CYS A 13 7.84 1.02 -7.86
C CYS A 13 6.40 1.53 -8.04
N PRO A 14 5.98 1.97 -9.24
CA PRO A 14 4.64 2.50 -9.50
C PRO A 14 3.58 1.39 -9.49
N ASP A 15 2.30 1.74 -9.21
CA ASP A 15 1.17 0.80 -9.37
C ASP A 15 1.06 0.35 -10.83
N ALA A 16 0.96 1.27 -11.77
CA ALA A 16 0.95 0.96 -13.20
C ALA A 16 2.34 1.06 -13.81
N ALA A 17 2.79 0.01 -14.48
CA ALA A 17 4.02 0.02 -15.26
C ALA A 17 3.78 -0.59 -16.65
N ALA A 18 4.24 0.10 -17.68
CA ALA A 18 4.33 -0.45 -19.02
C ALA A 18 5.57 -1.33 -19.11
N PHE A 19 5.39 -2.57 -19.53
CA PHE A 19 6.49 -3.49 -19.81
C PHE A 19 6.68 -3.66 -21.32
N TYR A 20 7.92 -3.94 -21.69
CA TYR A 20 8.23 -4.47 -23.02
C TYR A 20 7.95 -5.98 -23.01
N GLU A 21 6.72 -6.37 -23.37
CA GLU A 21 6.18 -7.72 -23.22
C GLU A 21 7.05 -8.82 -23.85
N GLU A 22 7.78 -8.49 -24.92
CA GLU A 22 8.70 -9.40 -25.63
C GLU A 22 10.06 -9.56 -24.96
N MET A 23 10.42 -8.68 -24.02
CA MET A 23 11.66 -8.81 -23.26
C MET A 23 11.53 -9.88 -22.18
N SER A 24 12.65 -10.55 -21.86
CA SER A 24 12.74 -11.32 -20.62
C SER A 24 12.90 -10.39 -19.41
N GLY A 25 12.48 -10.87 -18.23
CA GLY A 25 12.65 -10.13 -16.97
C GLY A 25 14.11 -9.73 -16.74
N ARG A 26 15.06 -10.66 -16.98
CA ARG A 26 16.50 -10.41 -16.87
C ARG A 26 16.96 -9.28 -17.78
N THR A 27 16.54 -9.34 -19.04
CA THR A 27 16.90 -8.30 -20.02
C THR A 27 16.33 -6.96 -19.61
N PHE A 28 15.10 -6.92 -19.13
CA PHE A 28 14.42 -5.71 -18.68
C PHE A 28 15.15 -5.07 -17.49
N VAL A 29 15.40 -5.82 -16.39
CA VAL A 29 16.07 -5.27 -15.19
C VAL A 29 17.48 -4.78 -15.53
N ARG A 30 18.24 -5.54 -16.35
CA ARG A 30 19.56 -5.11 -16.83
C ARG A 30 19.48 -3.86 -17.70
N PHE A 31 18.46 -3.73 -18.55
CA PHE A 31 18.23 -2.54 -19.34
C PHE A 31 17.97 -1.33 -18.45
N MET A 32 17.17 -1.48 -17.39
CA MET A 32 16.90 -0.41 -16.43
C MET A 32 18.17 0.02 -15.66
N ALA A 33 19.03 -0.92 -15.28
CA ALA A 33 20.34 -0.61 -14.71
C ALA A 33 21.22 0.20 -15.71
N ARG A 34 21.20 -0.16 -16.98
CA ARG A 34 21.91 0.58 -18.03
C ARG A 34 21.39 2.01 -18.20
N LEU A 35 20.09 2.21 -18.14
CA LEU A 35 19.47 3.55 -18.19
C LEU A 35 19.85 4.44 -16.99
N ARG A 36 20.19 3.81 -15.86
CA ARG A 36 20.75 4.50 -14.68
C ARG A 36 22.23 4.89 -14.85
N GLY A 37 22.89 4.50 -15.96
CA GLY A 37 24.26 4.86 -16.27
C GLY A 37 25.31 3.81 -15.91
N TYR A 38 24.91 2.63 -15.38
CA TYR A 38 25.86 1.56 -15.07
C TYR A 38 26.51 0.98 -16.34
N ARG A 39 27.80 0.65 -16.25
CA ARG A 39 28.52 -0.05 -17.32
C ARG A 39 27.99 -1.49 -17.48
N ARG A 40 28.34 -2.15 -18.58
CA ARG A 40 27.77 -3.45 -18.94
C ARG A 40 27.91 -4.51 -17.83
N ASN A 41 29.10 -4.60 -17.23
CA ASN A 41 29.38 -5.60 -16.18
C ASN A 41 28.64 -5.25 -14.88
N ASP A 42 28.73 -3.99 -14.44
CA ASP A 42 28.04 -3.52 -13.22
C ASP A 42 26.51 -3.67 -13.36
N ALA A 43 25.97 -3.36 -14.54
CA ALA A 43 24.53 -3.53 -14.81
C ALA A 43 24.11 -5.00 -14.79
N HIS A 44 24.98 -5.92 -15.22
CA HIS A 44 24.74 -7.35 -15.12
C HIS A 44 24.71 -7.80 -13.65
N GLU A 45 25.77 -7.52 -12.90
CA GLU A 45 25.89 -7.92 -11.49
C GLU A 45 24.72 -7.37 -10.65
N ARG A 46 24.41 -6.07 -10.79
CA ARG A 46 23.31 -5.44 -10.09
C ARG A 46 21.94 -6.01 -10.46
N SER A 47 21.73 -6.33 -11.73
CA SER A 47 20.47 -6.94 -12.17
C SER A 47 20.29 -8.35 -11.63
N GLU A 48 21.36 -9.15 -11.57
CA GLU A 48 21.30 -10.49 -10.97
C GLU A 48 21.03 -10.41 -9.46
N ALA A 49 21.71 -9.51 -8.73
CA ALA A 49 21.46 -9.28 -7.32
C ALA A 49 20.01 -8.84 -7.06
N ALA A 50 19.47 -7.90 -7.84
CA ALA A 50 18.09 -7.46 -7.71
C ALA A 50 17.08 -8.58 -8.01
N LEU A 51 17.32 -9.39 -9.03
CA LEU A 51 16.48 -10.55 -9.37
C LEU A 51 16.49 -11.60 -8.26
N GLN A 52 17.63 -11.82 -7.64
CA GLN A 52 17.77 -12.72 -6.51
C GLN A 52 16.98 -12.21 -5.29
N GLN A 53 17.09 -10.93 -4.95
CA GLN A 53 16.36 -10.31 -3.84
C GLN A 53 14.85 -10.43 -3.98
N VAL A 54 14.32 -10.34 -5.20
CA VAL A 54 12.88 -10.49 -5.47
C VAL A 54 12.47 -11.93 -5.80
N GLU A 55 13.33 -12.91 -5.61
CA GLU A 55 13.09 -14.35 -5.86
C GLU A 55 12.62 -14.64 -7.31
N MET A 56 13.23 -14.00 -8.29
CA MET A 56 12.85 -14.14 -9.70
C MET A 56 13.93 -14.77 -10.57
N THR A 57 15.08 -15.19 -10.03
CA THR A 57 16.24 -15.72 -10.78
C THR A 57 15.85 -16.84 -11.73
N ASP A 58 15.10 -17.85 -11.27
CA ASP A 58 14.74 -19.06 -12.05
C ASP A 58 13.72 -18.77 -13.17
N ARG A 59 13.04 -17.64 -13.09
CA ARG A 59 11.98 -17.24 -14.02
C ARG A 59 12.36 -16.03 -14.86
N ALA A 60 13.55 -15.45 -14.61
CA ALA A 60 13.99 -14.20 -15.19
C ALA A 60 14.16 -14.25 -16.73
N ASP A 61 14.40 -15.44 -17.29
CA ASP A 61 14.60 -15.60 -18.73
C ASP A 61 13.30 -15.76 -19.53
N ARG A 62 12.14 -15.91 -18.84
CA ARG A 62 10.84 -15.93 -19.51
C ARG A 62 10.43 -14.52 -19.95
N LYS A 63 9.63 -14.43 -21.03
CA LYS A 63 9.06 -13.17 -21.52
C LYS A 63 8.13 -12.55 -20.48
N LEU A 64 8.20 -11.23 -20.31
CA LEU A 64 7.35 -10.46 -19.39
C LEU A 64 5.86 -10.62 -19.71
N GLY A 65 5.49 -10.79 -21.00
CA GLY A 65 4.13 -11.07 -21.42
C GLY A 65 3.53 -12.34 -20.82
N SER A 66 4.37 -13.31 -20.42
CA SER A 66 3.95 -14.57 -19.80
C SER A 66 3.87 -14.54 -18.26
N TYR A 67 4.19 -13.38 -17.64
CA TYR A 67 4.27 -13.27 -16.19
C TYR A 67 2.89 -13.08 -15.56
N SER A 68 2.67 -13.75 -14.41
CA SER A 68 1.53 -13.45 -13.55
C SER A 68 1.66 -12.03 -12.97
N LYS A 69 0.57 -11.50 -12.42
CA LYS A 69 0.56 -10.16 -11.80
C LYS A 69 1.61 -10.05 -10.68
N GLY A 70 1.71 -11.06 -9.82
CA GLY A 70 2.72 -11.13 -8.75
C GLY A 70 4.16 -11.17 -9.30
N MET A 71 4.42 -11.90 -10.39
CA MET A 71 5.73 -11.91 -11.04
C MET A 71 6.06 -10.54 -11.64
N ARG A 72 5.09 -9.88 -12.27
CA ARG A 72 5.26 -8.51 -12.79
C ARG A 72 5.58 -7.52 -11.67
N GLN A 73 4.91 -7.65 -10.53
CA GLN A 73 5.16 -6.81 -9.36
C GLN A 73 6.59 -6.99 -8.83
N ARG A 74 7.09 -8.23 -8.77
CA ARG A 74 8.47 -8.51 -8.37
C ARG A 74 9.50 -7.92 -9.33
N ILE A 75 9.23 -7.94 -10.63
CA ILE A 75 10.13 -7.29 -11.62
C ILE A 75 10.11 -5.76 -11.50
N LYS A 76 8.95 -5.16 -11.18
CA LYS A 76 8.87 -3.72 -10.87
C LYS A 76 9.72 -3.39 -9.63
N LEU A 77 9.63 -4.22 -8.61
CA LEU A 77 10.46 -4.07 -7.42
C LEU A 77 11.96 -4.24 -7.74
N ALA A 78 12.35 -5.27 -8.52
CA ALA A 78 13.74 -5.44 -8.96
C ALA A 78 14.27 -4.21 -9.71
N GLN A 79 13.45 -3.62 -10.60
CA GLN A 79 13.77 -2.36 -11.26
C GLN A 79 13.99 -1.21 -10.27
N ALA A 80 13.14 -1.12 -9.24
CA ALA A 80 13.22 -0.07 -8.24
C ALA A 80 14.49 -0.16 -7.39
N ILE A 81 14.97 -1.38 -7.10
CA ILE A 81 16.11 -1.62 -6.20
C ILE A 81 17.44 -1.89 -6.92
N VAL A 82 17.47 -1.99 -8.27
CA VAL A 82 18.64 -2.37 -9.05
C VAL A 82 19.87 -1.48 -8.86
N HIS A 83 19.68 -0.25 -8.42
CA HIS A 83 20.74 0.72 -8.13
C HIS A 83 21.07 0.84 -6.64
N ASP A 84 20.52 -0.07 -5.83
CA ASP A 84 20.73 -0.15 -4.38
C ASP A 84 20.37 1.14 -3.64
N PRO A 85 19.13 1.65 -3.76
CA PRO A 85 18.70 2.89 -3.11
C PRO A 85 18.59 2.74 -1.61
N ASP A 86 18.71 3.86 -0.86
CA ASP A 86 18.47 3.91 0.58
C ASP A 86 16.98 3.95 0.92
N VAL A 87 16.16 4.53 0.03
CA VAL A 87 14.72 4.66 0.20
C VAL A 87 13.98 3.97 -0.95
N VAL A 88 13.00 3.14 -0.65
CA VAL A 88 12.16 2.47 -1.65
C VAL A 88 10.72 2.91 -1.47
N VAL A 89 10.15 3.52 -2.50
CA VAL A 89 8.75 3.96 -2.54
C VAL A 89 7.95 2.97 -3.38
N LEU A 90 6.94 2.36 -2.77
CA LEU A 90 6.10 1.32 -3.35
C LEU A 90 4.66 1.83 -3.43
N ASP A 91 4.16 1.97 -4.66
CA ASP A 91 2.81 2.47 -4.90
C ASP A 91 1.88 1.30 -5.19
N GLU A 92 0.94 1.04 -4.25
CA GLU A 92 -0.02 -0.06 -4.29
C GLU A 92 0.63 -1.43 -4.65
N PRO A 93 1.73 -1.85 -3.97
CA PRO A 93 2.54 -2.98 -4.42
C PRO A 93 1.84 -4.32 -4.33
N LEU A 94 0.76 -4.44 -3.55
CA LEU A 94 0.00 -5.68 -3.38
C LEU A 94 -1.30 -5.72 -4.19
N ASN A 95 -1.61 -4.63 -4.92
CA ASN A 95 -2.87 -4.51 -5.66
C ASN A 95 -3.04 -5.63 -6.70
N GLY A 96 -4.09 -6.45 -6.50
CA GLY A 96 -4.49 -7.57 -7.38
C GLY A 96 -3.47 -8.70 -7.46
N VAL A 97 -2.59 -8.82 -6.50
CA VAL A 97 -1.74 -10.01 -6.29
C VAL A 97 -2.53 -11.03 -5.46
N ASP A 98 -2.41 -12.32 -5.79
CA ASP A 98 -3.04 -13.39 -5.03
C ASP A 98 -2.46 -13.52 -3.61
N PRO A 99 -3.15 -14.15 -2.64
CA PRO A 99 -2.71 -14.20 -1.25
C PRO A 99 -1.31 -14.79 -1.04
N VAL A 100 -0.95 -15.80 -1.82
CA VAL A 100 0.39 -16.43 -1.73
C VAL A 100 1.47 -15.47 -2.23
N GLY A 101 1.22 -14.82 -3.37
CA GLY A 101 2.09 -13.80 -3.92
C GLY A 101 2.26 -12.59 -3.01
N ARG A 102 1.18 -12.17 -2.31
CA ARG A 102 1.22 -11.09 -1.31
C ARG A 102 2.15 -11.44 -0.15
N ALA A 103 1.97 -12.62 0.48
CA ALA A 103 2.83 -13.06 1.58
C ALA A 103 4.32 -13.11 1.19
N GLN A 104 4.60 -13.52 -0.04
CA GLN A 104 5.96 -13.52 -0.57
C GLN A 104 6.52 -12.11 -0.79
N LEU A 105 5.73 -11.16 -1.31
CA LEU A 105 6.15 -9.77 -1.47
C LEU A 105 6.39 -9.07 -0.12
N VAL A 106 5.51 -9.28 0.85
CA VAL A 106 5.67 -8.77 2.23
C VAL A 106 6.99 -9.25 2.84
N ARG A 107 7.33 -10.52 2.64
CA ARG A 107 8.63 -11.06 3.08
C ARG A 107 9.81 -10.32 2.42
N VAL A 108 9.74 -10.05 1.13
CA VAL A 108 10.79 -9.29 0.42
C VAL A 108 10.88 -7.85 0.95
N PHE A 109 9.74 -7.19 1.23
CA PHE A 109 9.77 -5.84 1.81
C PHE A 109 10.44 -5.84 3.19
N ARG A 110 10.12 -6.81 4.05
CA ARG A 110 10.78 -6.95 5.35
C ARG A 110 12.28 -7.20 5.23
N GLN A 111 12.70 -8.07 4.33
CA GLN A 111 14.13 -8.32 4.07
C GLN A 111 14.87 -7.04 3.63
N LEU A 112 14.24 -6.19 2.82
CA LEU A 112 14.81 -4.89 2.43
C LEU A 112 14.90 -3.94 3.63
N ALA A 113 13.87 -3.90 4.49
CA ALA A 113 13.88 -3.09 5.72
C ALA A 113 14.96 -3.59 6.71
N ASP A 114 15.07 -4.89 6.92
CA ASP A 114 16.10 -5.52 7.77
C ASP A 114 17.53 -5.24 7.26
N ALA A 115 17.67 -5.07 5.93
CA ALA A 115 18.93 -4.62 5.32
C ALA A 115 19.19 -3.11 5.46
N GLY A 116 18.38 -2.38 6.24
CA GLY A 116 18.54 -0.98 6.57
C GLY A 116 17.94 0.01 5.57
N LYS A 117 17.11 -0.44 4.64
CA LYS A 117 16.42 0.44 3.68
C LYS A 117 15.15 1.03 4.29
N ALA A 118 14.90 2.32 4.06
CA ALA A 118 13.64 2.95 4.39
C ALA A 118 12.59 2.57 3.33
N ILE A 119 11.46 1.99 3.76
CA ILE A 119 10.39 1.55 2.86
C ILE A 119 9.16 2.44 3.09
N LEU A 120 8.68 3.07 2.04
CA LEU A 120 7.41 3.81 2.04
C LEU A 120 6.42 3.09 1.12
N ILE A 121 5.30 2.64 1.69
CA ILE A 121 4.27 1.87 0.98
C ILE A 121 2.97 2.65 0.97
N SER A 122 2.34 2.83 -0.20
CA SER A 122 0.95 3.25 -0.29
C SER A 122 0.04 2.02 -0.38
N SER A 123 -1.08 2.03 0.32
CA SER A 123 -2.17 1.06 0.16
C SER A 123 -3.50 1.69 0.56
N HIS A 124 -4.58 1.23 -0.04
CA HIS A 124 -5.95 1.59 0.34
C HIS A 124 -6.63 0.50 1.19
N ILE A 125 -5.91 -0.58 1.54
CA ILE A 125 -6.41 -1.71 2.33
C ILE A 125 -5.82 -1.62 3.74
N LEU A 126 -6.66 -1.25 4.71
CA LEU A 126 -6.27 -1.07 6.11
C LEU A 126 -5.72 -2.34 6.75
N ASP A 127 -6.33 -3.49 6.46
CA ASP A 127 -5.93 -4.78 7.06
C ASP A 127 -4.51 -5.23 6.67
N GLU A 128 -3.98 -4.68 5.56
CA GLU A 128 -2.60 -4.94 5.15
C GLU A 128 -1.59 -4.15 5.99
N MET A 129 -1.99 -3.01 6.56
CA MET A 129 -1.08 -2.10 7.27
C MET A 129 -0.48 -2.73 8.52
N ASP A 130 -1.22 -3.53 9.28
CA ASP A 130 -0.73 -4.25 10.47
C ASP A 130 0.48 -5.15 10.17
N THR A 131 0.56 -5.64 8.92
CA THR A 131 1.64 -6.54 8.50
C THR A 131 2.75 -5.86 7.73
N LEU A 132 2.52 -4.64 7.24
CA LEU A 132 3.41 -3.96 6.30
C LEU A 132 4.27 -2.87 6.95
N ALA A 133 3.77 -2.18 7.97
CA ALA A 133 4.42 -0.98 8.46
C ALA A 133 4.31 -0.81 9.97
N ASP A 134 5.39 -0.31 10.59
CA ASP A 134 5.42 0.07 12.02
C ASP A 134 4.77 1.44 12.24
N GLN A 135 4.77 2.28 11.21
CA GLN A 135 4.19 3.63 11.24
C GLN A 135 3.27 3.82 10.03
N VAL A 136 2.12 4.40 10.28
CA VAL A 136 1.09 4.65 9.26
C VAL A 136 0.80 6.15 9.18
N MET A 137 0.52 6.64 7.98
CA MET A 137 0.12 8.01 7.72
C MET A 137 -1.16 8.01 6.89
N PHE A 138 -2.22 8.60 7.42
CA PHE A 138 -3.47 8.78 6.69
C PHE A 138 -3.49 10.11 5.95
N ILE A 139 -3.68 10.03 4.64
CA ILE A 139 -3.76 11.19 3.75
C ILE A 139 -5.14 11.23 3.08
N CYS A 140 -5.82 12.36 3.17
CA CYS A 140 -7.08 12.59 2.50
C CYS A 140 -7.07 13.97 1.83
N ARG A 141 -7.42 14.01 0.54
CA ARG A 141 -7.48 15.25 -0.27
C ARG A 141 -6.20 16.11 -0.17
N GLY A 142 -5.02 15.44 -0.17
CA GLY A 142 -3.72 16.09 -0.09
C GLY A 142 -3.35 16.64 1.28
N ARG A 143 -4.08 16.30 2.33
CA ARG A 143 -3.79 16.69 3.72
C ARG A 143 -3.54 15.45 4.57
N MET A 144 -2.52 15.50 5.40
CA MET A 144 -2.28 14.50 6.42
C MET A 144 -3.33 14.67 7.53
N LEU A 145 -4.05 13.58 7.83
CA LEU A 145 -5.09 13.54 8.86
C LEU A 145 -4.56 13.00 10.18
N ALA A 146 -3.76 11.95 10.12
CA ALA A 146 -3.17 11.30 11.30
C ALA A 146 -1.86 10.63 10.89
N SER A 147 -0.95 10.47 11.84
CA SER A 147 0.27 9.67 11.70
C SER A 147 0.63 9.08 13.07
N GLY A 148 1.12 7.84 13.08
CA GLY A 148 1.50 7.09 14.28
C GLY A 148 1.47 5.59 14.02
N THR A 149 1.53 4.80 15.07
CA THR A 149 1.24 3.37 15.00
C THR A 149 -0.24 3.15 14.69
N LEU A 150 -0.58 1.97 14.19
CA LEU A 150 -2.00 1.65 13.94
C LEU A 150 -2.82 1.66 15.23
N GLU A 151 -2.23 1.26 16.34
CA GLU A 151 -2.84 1.27 17.67
C GLU A 151 -3.15 2.69 18.13
N GLU A 152 -2.19 3.62 18.06
CA GLU A 152 -2.40 5.04 18.35
C GLU A 152 -3.53 5.65 17.50
N ILE A 153 -3.60 5.28 16.24
CA ILE A 153 -4.64 5.79 15.33
C ILE A 153 -6.00 5.19 15.65
N ARG A 154 -6.08 3.90 16.01
CA ARG A 154 -7.32 3.27 16.48
C ARG A 154 -7.84 3.95 17.75
N GLU A 155 -6.98 4.19 18.73
CA GLU A 155 -7.34 4.94 19.95
C GLU A 155 -7.87 6.34 19.62
N MET A 156 -7.20 7.09 18.71
CA MET A 156 -7.69 8.40 18.26
C MET A 156 -9.07 8.33 17.60
N LEU A 157 -9.39 7.23 16.91
CA LEU A 157 -10.70 7.03 16.27
C LEU A 157 -11.77 6.62 17.27
N GLU A 158 -11.40 5.85 18.31
CA GLU A 158 -12.30 5.45 19.38
C GLU A 158 -12.73 6.64 20.25
N ASP A 159 -11.87 7.64 20.45
CA ASP A 159 -12.17 8.88 21.16
C ASP A 159 -13.13 9.82 20.39
N HIS A 160 -13.34 9.57 19.10
CA HIS A 160 -14.22 10.39 18.25
C HIS A 160 -15.43 9.58 17.80
N PRO A 161 -16.66 9.94 18.20
CA PRO A 161 -17.85 9.21 17.81
C PRO A 161 -18.01 9.17 16.28
N LEU A 162 -18.25 7.98 15.75
CA LEU A 162 -18.51 7.80 14.32
C LEU A 162 -19.84 8.48 13.96
N LYS A 163 -19.83 9.34 12.94
CA LYS A 163 -21.06 9.98 12.43
C LYS A 163 -21.66 9.16 11.30
N VAL A 164 -22.79 8.50 11.58
CA VAL A 164 -23.53 7.65 10.64
C VAL A 164 -24.79 8.37 10.19
N ARG A 165 -24.90 8.63 8.89
CA ARG A 165 -26.12 9.20 8.29
C ARG A 165 -27.02 8.08 7.80
N ILE A 166 -28.28 8.06 8.27
CA ILE A 166 -29.31 7.08 7.86
C ILE A 166 -30.46 7.81 7.21
N ASN A 167 -30.88 7.34 6.02
CA ASN A 167 -32.10 7.77 5.36
C ASN A 167 -33.24 6.84 5.78
N ALA A 168 -34.33 7.39 6.31
CA ALA A 168 -35.47 6.63 6.79
C ALA A 168 -36.78 7.29 6.42
N LYS A 169 -37.83 6.46 6.18
CA LYS A 169 -39.19 6.97 5.95
C LYS A 169 -39.78 7.70 7.16
N SER A 170 -39.44 7.25 8.36
CA SER A 170 -39.87 7.82 9.65
C SER A 170 -38.65 8.16 10.53
N PRO A 171 -37.90 9.25 10.25
CA PRO A 171 -36.65 9.54 10.96
C PRO A 171 -36.85 9.74 12.48
N ARG A 172 -37.98 10.32 12.90
CA ARG A 172 -38.29 10.57 14.32
C ARG A 172 -38.50 9.28 15.10
N GLU A 173 -39.20 8.31 14.53
CA GLU A 173 -39.44 7.03 15.15
C GLU A 173 -38.14 6.22 15.26
N LEU A 174 -37.37 6.19 14.19
CA LEU A 174 -36.04 5.55 14.15
C LEU A 174 -35.09 6.20 15.17
N ALA A 175 -35.09 7.51 15.29
CA ALA A 175 -34.29 8.24 16.28
C ALA A 175 -34.58 7.76 17.72
N GLY A 176 -35.88 7.57 18.07
CA GLY A 176 -36.28 7.06 19.37
C GLY A 176 -35.82 5.62 19.66
N GLN A 177 -35.69 4.79 18.59
CA GLN A 177 -35.14 3.43 18.70
C GLN A 177 -33.64 3.46 18.85
N MET A 178 -32.95 4.28 18.08
CA MET A 178 -31.47 4.39 18.08
C MET A 178 -30.94 4.91 19.43
N LEU A 179 -31.62 5.87 20.06
CA LEU A 179 -31.24 6.39 21.37
C LEU A 179 -31.32 5.35 22.51
N ARG A 180 -31.96 4.19 22.29
CA ARG A 180 -31.97 3.08 23.26
C ARG A 180 -30.75 2.18 23.17
N LEU A 181 -29.96 2.32 22.14
CA LEU A 181 -28.73 1.54 21.93
C LEU A 181 -27.59 2.19 22.72
N ASN A 182 -26.90 1.40 23.55
CA ASN A 182 -25.77 1.89 24.35
C ASN A 182 -24.59 2.43 23.51
N ALA A 183 -24.49 1.99 22.26
CA ALA A 183 -23.44 2.44 21.34
C ALA A 183 -23.73 3.82 20.72
N VAL A 184 -24.95 4.38 20.89
CA VAL A 184 -25.35 5.66 20.29
C VAL A 184 -25.30 6.77 21.35
N ARG A 185 -24.40 7.73 21.15
CA ARG A 185 -24.24 8.91 22.02
C ARG A 185 -25.24 10.00 21.72
N GLY A 186 -25.60 10.18 20.45
CA GLY A 186 -26.47 11.25 20.02
C GLY A 186 -27.14 10.98 18.68
N VAL A 187 -28.29 11.61 18.49
CA VAL A 187 -29.07 11.56 17.26
C VAL A 187 -29.50 12.97 16.87
N GLN A 188 -29.19 13.37 15.66
CA GLN A 188 -29.62 14.64 15.08
C GLN A 188 -30.50 14.36 13.86
N LEU A 189 -31.70 14.96 13.83
CA LEU A 189 -32.59 14.88 12.69
C LEU A 189 -32.13 15.85 11.61
N GLU A 190 -31.93 15.33 10.39
CA GLU A 190 -31.60 16.10 9.21
C GLU A 190 -32.77 16.04 8.19
N PRO A 191 -33.46 17.18 7.93
CA PRO A 191 -34.52 17.19 6.94
C PRO A 191 -34.03 16.88 5.52
N PRO A 192 -34.83 16.27 4.62
CA PRO A 192 -36.24 15.93 4.85
C PRO A 192 -36.47 14.51 5.43
N GLN A 193 -35.55 13.56 5.28
CA GLN A 193 -35.76 12.15 5.61
C GLN A 193 -34.50 11.44 6.12
N SER A 194 -33.58 12.17 6.77
CA SER A 194 -32.38 11.58 7.29
C SER A 194 -32.17 11.90 8.77
N LEU A 195 -31.37 11.08 9.42
CA LEU A 195 -30.86 11.31 10.76
C LEU A 195 -29.34 11.05 10.77
N LEU A 196 -28.64 11.80 11.59
CA LEU A 196 -27.22 11.65 11.85
C LEU A 196 -27.06 11.06 13.25
N LEU A 197 -26.42 9.90 13.34
CA LEU A 197 -26.09 9.24 14.61
C LEU A 197 -24.64 9.55 14.96
N GLU A 198 -24.38 9.79 16.23
CA GLU A 198 -23.06 9.76 16.83
C GLU A 198 -22.90 8.44 17.59
N VAL A 199 -22.02 7.56 17.06
CA VAL A 199 -21.82 6.19 17.58
C VAL A 199 -20.44 6.13 18.25
N GLU A 200 -20.40 5.83 19.56
CA GLU A 200 -19.14 5.73 20.32
C GLU A 200 -18.44 4.39 20.11
N ARG A 201 -19.19 3.31 19.85
CA ARG A 201 -18.66 1.95 19.70
C ARG A 201 -19.12 1.32 18.39
N PRO A 202 -18.43 1.63 17.28
CA PRO A 202 -18.85 1.13 15.97
C PRO A 202 -18.98 -0.38 15.88
N GLY A 203 -18.10 -1.16 16.53
CA GLY A 203 -18.14 -2.62 16.54
C GLY A 203 -19.35 -3.22 17.26
N GLU A 204 -19.94 -2.51 18.24
CA GLU A 204 -21.20 -2.93 18.87
C GLU A 204 -22.41 -2.54 18.04
N PHE A 205 -22.28 -1.50 17.22
CA PHE A 205 -23.36 -0.97 16.39
C PHE A 205 -23.47 -1.70 15.04
N PHE A 206 -22.36 -2.12 14.46
CA PHE A 206 -22.25 -2.91 13.23
C PHE A 206 -21.62 -4.26 13.58
N PRO A 207 -22.37 -5.24 14.10
CA PRO A 207 -21.86 -6.60 14.24
C PRO A 207 -21.51 -7.17 12.86
N GLU A 208 -20.38 -7.94 12.76
CA GLU A 208 -19.93 -8.60 11.55
C GLU A 208 -20.97 -9.54 10.93
#